data_a2a80024a916d5773f3ae1e27ece79ee
#
_entry.id   a2a80024a916d5773f3ae1e27ece79ee
#
_cell.length_a   1.000
_cell.length_b   1.000
_cell.length_c   1.000
_cell.angle_alpha   90.00
_cell.angle_beta   90.00
_cell.angle_gamma   90.00
#
_symmetry.space_group_name_H-M   'P 1'
#
loop_
_entity.id
_entity.type
_entity.pdbx_description
1 polymer ?
#
loop_
_entity_poly.entity_id
_entity_poly.type
_entity_poly.pdbx_seq_one_letter_code
_entity_poly.pdbx_strand_id
1 'polypeptide(L)'
;MKHLRLERGCFFVGEIMAGRTKRECKKVGCYRLTDSADGYCEEHRKERWLGSDERRKSARERGYNATWEKYRKIYLQEHPLCVDCLSKKILRAATVVDHIVAHKGNEDLFWNEANHQALCKKCHDMKTMQEVCALQGKLLPGYVRGLPKRKYLKPSIPVYVVAGACGAGKNKFVDGHKSEKDLVIDLNEIIGKLSGGNPYEVERSTYLVPALHFRDRLINSLRDNKQGYAACWIVGMFSNADDRKKLHEELGAKIYVVNTDWISCANHLRADARRGSNVNKYIKLAESWWQKFQACAFDNFVSS
;
A
#
# COMPACT_ATOMS: atom_id res chain seq x y z
N MET A 1 -45.49 -65.74 -14.47
CA MET A 1 -44.16 -65.19 -14.17
C MET A 1 -44.35 -63.71 -13.86
N LYS A 2 -44.27 -63.38 -12.55
CA LYS A 2 -44.50 -61.99 -12.05
C LYS A 2 -43.13 -61.32 -11.92
N HIS A 3 -42.91 -60.25 -12.64
CA HIS A 3 -41.72 -59.40 -12.51
C HIS A 3 -41.84 -58.53 -11.24
N LEU A 4 -40.94 -58.73 -10.29
CA LEU A 4 -40.74 -57.81 -9.15
C LEU A 4 -39.88 -56.64 -9.63
N ARG A 5 -40.41 -55.44 -9.53
CA ARG A 5 -39.69 -54.16 -9.74
C ARG A 5 -39.08 -53.76 -8.39
N LEU A 6 -37.76 -53.76 -8.32
CA LEU A 6 -37.02 -53.22 -7.19
C LEU A 6 -37.00 -51.69 -7.29
N GLU A 7 -37.67 -51.01 -6.39
CA GLU A 7 -37.53 -49.57 -6.21
C GLU A 7 -36.25 -49.27 -5.44
N ARG A 8 -35.36 -48.52 -6.08
CA ARG A 8 -34.13 -48.00 -5.46
C ARG A 8 -34.53 -46.80 -4.59
N GLY A 9 -34.61 -46.98 -3.28
CA GLY A 9 -34.69 -45.90 -2.31
C GLY A 9 -33.40 -45.06 -2.34
N CYS A 10 -33.52 -43.79 -2.72
CA CYS A 10 -32.48 -42.81 -2.60
C CYS A 10 -32.33 -42.43 -1.11
N PHE A 11 -31.32 -42.98 -0.45
CA PHE A 11 -30.94 -42.50 0.88
C PHE A 11 -30.26 -41.11 0.71
N PHE A 12 -30.95 -40.07 1.09
CA PHE A 12 -30.38 -38.74 1.31
C PHE A 12 -29.48 -38.84 2.54
N VAL A 13 -28.18 -39.01 2.34
CA VAL A 13 -27.18 -38.81 3.38
C VAL A 13 -27.06 -37.31 3.58
N GLY A 14 -27.74 -36.78 4.58
CA GLY A 14 -27.57 -35.40 5.00
C GLY A 14 -26.11 -35.20 5.44
N GLU A 15 -25.36 -34.37 4.69
CA GLU A 15 -24.04 -33.89 5.14
C GLU A 15 -24.25 -33.19 6.49
N ILE A 16 -23.83 -33.83 7.58
CA ILE A 16 -23.67 -33.19 8.87
C ILE A 16 -22.50 -32.21 8.70
N MET A 17 -22.82 -30.96 8.45
CA MET A 17 -21.82 -29.88 8.52
C MET A 17 -21.21 -29.93 9.92
N ALA A 18 -19.95 -30.33 10.00
CA ALA A 18 -19.22 -30.36 11.25
C ALA A 18 -19.19 -28.96 11.86
N GLY A 19 -20.02 -28.70 12.85
CA GLY A 19 -20.05 -27.47 13.61
C GLY A 19 -18.67 -27.23 14.24
N ARG A 20 -18.21 -26.00 14.29
CA ARG A 20 -16.95 -25.65 14.97
C ARG A 20 -17.02 -26.10 16.43
N THR A 21 -15.93 -26.66 16.93
CA THR A 21 -15.81 -27.01 18.35
C THR A 21 -15.97 -25.76 19.21
N LYS A 22 -16.84 -25.85 20.22
CA LYS A 22 -17.07 -24.77 21.18
C LYS A 22 -15.82 -24.54 22.02
N ARG A 23 -15.46 -23.28 22.22
CA ARG A 23 -14.33 -22.83 23.04
C ARG A 23 -14.78 -21.77 24.04
N GLU A 24 -14.00 -21.51 25.06
CA GLU A 24 -14.28 -20.46 26.04
C GLU A 24 -14.24 -19.06 25.40
N CYS A 25 -15.12 -18.18 25.89
CA CYS A 25 -15.15 -16.78 25.49
C CYS A 25 -13.82 -16.09 25.84
N LYS A 26 -13.25 -15.33 24.91
CA LYS A 26 -12.00 -14.59 25.11
C LYS A 26 -12.08 -13.43 26.12
N LYS A 27 -13.27 -13.07 26.60
CA LYS A 27 -13.43 -12.03 27.64
C LYS A 27 -12.96 -12.59 28.97
N VAL A 28 -11.99 -11.97 29.58
CA VAL A 28 -11.49 -12.34 30.92
C VAL A 28 -12.66 -12.39 31.91
N GLY A 29 -12.80 -13.51 32.65
CA GLY A 29 -13.89 -13.73 33.59
C GLY A 29 -15.21 -14.24 33.00
N CYS A 30 -15.24 -14.56 31.70
CA CYS A 30 -16.43 -15.17 31.06
C CYS A 30 -16.21 -16.67 30.81
N TYR A 31 -17.01 -17.50 31.40
CA TYR A 31 -16.96 -18.96 31.25
C TYR A 31 -17.92 -19.52 30.18
N ARG A 32 -18.56 -18.66 29.38
CA ARG A 32 -19.48 -19.09 28.32
C ARG A 32 -18.72 -19.69 27.14
N LEU A 33 -19.25 -20.81 26.64
CA LEU A 33 -18.72 -21.44 25.43
C LEU A 33 -19.27 -20.75 24.18
N THR A 34 -18.45 -20.63 23.16
CA THR A 34 -18.80 -20.09 21.85
C THR A 34 -18.17 -20.89 20.72
N ASP A 35 -18.88 -21.06 19.63
CA ASP A 35 -18.40 -21.58 18.35
C ASP A 35 -18.08 -20.44 17.35
N SER A 36 -18.26 -19.20 17.78
CA SER A 36 -18.02 -18.02 16.95
C SER A 36 -16.57 -17.91 16.49
N ALA A 37 -16.37 -17.52 15.23
CA ALA A 37 -15.04 -17.38 14.62
C ALA A 37 -14.13 -16.39 15.36
N ASP A 38 -14.70 -15.33 15.95
CA ASP A 38 -13.98 -14.29 16.69
C ASP A 38 -13.64 -14.70 18.13
N GLY A 39 -14.27 -15.77 18.64
CA GLY A 39 -14.01 -16.34 19.97
C GLY A 39 -14.71 -15.60 21.12
N TYR A 40 -15.72 -14.80 20.85
CA TYR A 40 -16.53 -14.15 21.87
C TYR A 40 -17.94 -14.76 21.90
N CYS A 41 -18.53 -14.91 23.09
CA CYS A 41 -19.92 -15.28 23.21
C CYS A 41 -20.83 -14.16 22.67
N GLU A 42 -22.07 -14.46 22.40
CA GLU A 42 -23.00 -13.53 21.74
C GLU A 42 -23.12 -12.19 22.50
N GLU A 43 -23.16 -12.22 23.82
CA GLU A 43 -23.26 -11.04 24.67
C GLU A 43 -22.02 -10.14 24.57
N HIS A 44 -20.81 -10.71 24.72
CA HIS A 44 -19.57 -9.95 24.61
C HIS A 44 -19.23 -9.55 23.17
N ARG A 45 -19.80 -10.23 22.19
CA ARG A 45 -19.76 -9.78 20.79
C ARG A 45 -20.63 -8.56 20.59
N LYS A 46 -21.85 -8.52 21.19
CA LYS A 46 -22.72 -7.33 21.18
C LYS A 46 -22.07 -6.15 21.91
N GLU A 47 -21.48 -6.35 23.09
CA GLU A 47 -20.75 -5.30 23.82
C GLU A 47 -19.62 -4.70 22.99
N ARG A 48 -18.83 -5.53 22.30
CA ARG A 48 -17.76 -5.04 21.41
C ARG A 48 -18.30 -4.23 20.24
N TRP A 49 -19.42 -4.65 19.67
CA TRP A 49 -20.10 -3.92 18.59
C TRP A 49 -20.61 -2.57 19.07
N LEU A 50 -21.34 -2.53 20.17
CA LEU A 50 -21.86 -1.31 20.78
C LEU A 50 -20.72 -0.34 21.14
N GLY A 51 -19.67 -0.80 21.80
CA GLY A 51 -18.53 0.04 22.16
C GLY A 51 -17.66 0.50 20.98
N SER A 52 -17.78 -0.11 19.80
CA SER A 52 -17.14 0.37 18.57
C SER A 52 -18.01 1.39 17.82
N ASP A 53 -19.33 1.27 17.90
CA ASP A 53 -20.28 2.17 17.24
C ASP A 53 -20.43 3.50 17.99
N GLU A 54 -20.44 3.49 19.31
CA GLU A 54 -20.49 4.71 20.14
C GLU A 54 -19.27 5.62 19.94
N ARG A 55 -18.11 5.05 19.63
CA ARG A 55 -16.88 5.83 19.34
C ARG A 55 -16.73 6.21 17.88
N ARG A 56 -17.53 5.67 16.98
CA ARG A 56 -17.43 5.94 15.55
C ARG A 56 -18.45 6.99 15.15
N LYS A 57 -17.99 8.17 14.74
CA LYS A 57 -18.85 9.21 14.14
C LYS A 57 -19.71 8.59 13.04
N SER A 58 -20.96 9.03 12.91
CA SER A 58 -21.88 8.59 11.87
C SER A 58 -21.27 8.79 10.47
N ALA A 59 -21.76 8.10 9.45
CA ALA A 59 -21.29 8.27 8.08
C ALA A 59 -21.40 9.73 7.63
N ARG A 60 -22.48 10.41 8.02
CA ARG A 60 -22.72 11.82 7.71
C ARG A 60 -21.70 12.76 8.37
N GLU A 61 -21.36 12.53 9.64
CA GLU A 61 -20.34 13.29 10.37
C GLU A 61 -18.91 13.03 9.86
N ARG A 62 -18.71 11.92 9.14
CA ARG A 62 -17.45 11.58 8.48
C ARG A 62 -17.34 12.13 7.06
N GLY A 63 -18.29 12.96 6.61
CA GLY A 63 -18.30 13.58 5.29
C GLY A 63 -19.12 12.83 4.21
N TYR A 64 -19.60 11.61 4.48
CA TYR A 64 -20.38 10.81 3.53
C TYR A 64 -21.84 11.26 3.49
N ASN A 65 -22.05 12.48 2.98
CA ASN A 65 -23.34 13.15 2.86
C ASN A 65 -23.90 13.12 1.42
N ALA A 66 -25.00 13.83 1.18
CA ALA A 66 -25.62 13.91 -0.14
C ALA A 66 -24.68 14.48 -1.24
N THR A 67 -23.78 15.40 -0.86
CA THR A 67 -22.78 15.96 -1.79
C THR A 67 -21.76 14.88 -2.21
N TRP A 68 -21.30 14.06 -1.26
CA TRP A 68 -20.45 12.92 -1.54
C TRP A 68 -21.11 11.90 -2.47
N GLU A 69 -22.40 11.62 -2.26
CA GLU A 69 -23.12 10.67 -3.12
C GLU A 69 -23.27 11.17 -4.57
N LYS A 70 -23.46 12.49 -4.77
CA LYS A 70 -23.46 13.11 -6.10
C LYS A 70 -22.07 12.98 -6.76
N TYR A 71 -21.02 13.40 -6.02
CA TYR A 71 -19.63 13.30 -6.48
C TYR A 71 -19.26 11.87 -6.86
N ARG A 72 -19.55 10.90 -5.98
CA ARG A 72 -19.28 9.48 -6.18
C ARG A 72 -19.89 8.94 -7.47
N LYS A 73 -21.12 9.34 -7.82
CA LYS A 73 -21.79 8.92 -9.05
C LYS A 73 -21.04 9.43 -10.27
N ILE A 74 -20.65 10.70 -10.27
CA ILE A 74 -19.90 11.32 -11.39
C ILE A 74 -18.54 10.64 -11.53
N TYR A 75 -17.80 10.52 -10.43
CA TYR A 75 -16.47 9.89 -10.42
C TYR A 75 -16.49 8.45 -10.97
N LEU A 76 -17.49 7.64 -10.61
CA LEU A 76 -17.62 6.27 -11.12
C LEU A 76 -18.06 6.21 -12.59
N GLN A 77 -18.73 7.23 -13.12
CA GLN A 77 -19.02 7.32 -14.56
C GLN A 77 -17.74 7.62 -15.35
N GLU A 78 -16.88 8.49 -14.84
CA GLU A 78 -15.59 8.82 -15.45
C GLU A 78 -14.55 7.71 -15.28
N HIS A 79 -14.65 6.95 -14.19
CA HIS A 79 -13.75 5.85 -13.83
C HIS A 79 -14.50 4.52 -13.65
N PRO A 80 -15.09 3.95 -14.73
CA PRO A 80 -16.01 2.81 -14.61
C PRO A 80 -15.33 1.49 -14.23
N LEU A 81 -14.00 1.39 -14.34
CA LEU A 81 -13.25 0.15 -14.10
C LEU A 81 -12.45 0.20 -12.81
N CYS A 82 -12.46 -0.93 -12.10
CA CYS A 82 -11.63 -1.11 -10.91
C CYS A 82 -10.14 -1.04 -11.26
N VAL A 83 -9.42 -0.05 -10.70
CA VAL A 83 -8.00 0.17 -10.99
C VAL A 83 -7.13 -1.03 -10.59
N ASP A 84 -7.47 -1.71 -9.50
CA ASP A 84 -6.79 -2.91 -9.02
C ASP A 84 -7.01 -4.13 -9.93
N CYS A 85 -8.22 -4.30 -10.46
CA CYS A 85 -8.51 -5.36 -11.41
C CYS A 85 -7.87 -5.06 -12.77
N LEU A 86 -7.94 -3.82 -13.23
CA LEU A 86 -7.37 -3.38 -14.49
C LEU A 86 -5.85 -3.57 -14.54
N SER A 87 -5.15 -3.32 -13.42
CA SER A 87 -3.71 -3.59 -13.30
C SER A 87 -3.35 -5.08 -13.46
N LYS A 88 -4.33 -5.96 -13.25
CA LYS A 88 -4.23 -7.43 -13.46
C LYS A 88 -4.75 -7.87 -14.82
N LYS A 89 -5.08 -6.95 -15.73
CA LYS A 89 -5.75 -7.20 -17.00
C LYS A 89 -7.14 -7.86 -16.85
N ILE A 90 -7.80 -7.65 -15.71
CA ILE A 90 -9.16 -8.12 -15.45
C ILE A 90 -10.10 -6.93 -15.61
N LEU A 91 -11.03 -7.00 -16.56
CA LEU A 91 -12.08 -6.01 -16.72
C LEU A 91 -13.16 -6.27 -15.66
N ARG A 92 -13.28 -5.37 -14.69
CA ARG A 92 -14.31 -5.42 -13.64
C ARG A 92 -14.79 -4.01 -13.33
N ALA A 93 -16.11 -3.84 -13.30
CA ALA A 93 -16.72 -2.57 -12.96
C ALA A 93 -16.32 -2.14 -11.54
N ALA A 94 -16.01 -0.86 -11.38
CA ALA A 94 -15.86 -0.22 -10.09
C ALA A 94 -17.25 0.07 -9.50
N THR A 95 -17.37 -0.10 -8.20
CA THR A 95 -18.62 0.13 -7.47
C THR A 95 -18.42 1.01 -6.25
N VAL A 96 -17.17 1.28 -5.88
CA VAL A 96 -16.78 2.05 -4.70
C VAL A 96 -15.78 3.12 -5.12
N VAL A 97 -15.99 4.36 -4.71
CA VAL A 97 -14.95 5.39 -4.63
C VAL A 97 -14.28 5.25 -3.28
N ASP A 98 -13.02 4.95 -3.28
CA ASP A 98 -12.22 4.72 -2.09
C ASP A 98 -11.13 5.77 -1.96
N HIS A 99 -10.82 6.17 -0.72
CA HIS A 99 -9.70 7.05 -0.44
C HIS A 99 -8.41 6.24 -0.40
N ILE A 100 -7.42 6.62 -1.20
CA ILE A 100 -6.11 5.95 -1.24
C ILE A 100 -5.47 5.98 0.14
N VAL A 101 -5.57 7.14 0.78
CA VAL A 101 -5.20 7.38 2.18
C VAL A 101 -6.46 7.66 2.96
N ALA A 102 -6.67 6.96 4.05
CA ALA A 102 -7.80 7.21 4.94
C ALA A 102 -7.75 8.65 5.45
N HIS A 103 -8.78 9.43 5.17
CA HIS A 103 -8.84 10.87 5.49
C HIS A 103 -8.92 11.16 7.00
N LYS A 104 -9.36 10.22 7.84
CA LYS A 104 -9.47 10.33 9.32
C LYS A 104 -10.09 11.64 9.81
N GLY A 105 -11.00 12.23 9.03
CA GLY A 105 -11.65 13.50 9.34
C GLY A 105 -10.94 14.76 8.80
N ASN A 106 -9.86 14.60 8.05
CA ASN A 106 -9.23 15.70 7.31
C ASN A 106 -10.01 15.96 6.01
N GLU A 107 -10.60 17.15 5.88
CA GLU A 107 -11.44 17.54 4.75
C GLU A 107 -10.64 17.69 3.45
N ASP A 108 -9.41 18.20 3.51
CA ASP A 108 -8.53 18.34 2.35
C ASP A 108 -8.21 16.97 1.74
N LEU A 109 -7.94 15.96 2.58
CA LEU A 109 -7.75 14.59 2.14
C LEU A 109 -9.04 13.93 1.66
N PHE A 110 -10.17 14.32 2.25
CA PHE A 110 -11.48 13.78 1.89
C PHE A 110 -11.91 14.23 0.48
N TRP A 111 -11.70 15.49 0.13
CA TRP A 111 -12.12 16.07 -1.15
C TRP A 111 -11.02 16.09 -2.22
N ASN A 112 -9.81 15.66 -1.88
CA ASN A 112 -8.71 15.62 -2.84
C ASN A 112 -8.95 14.50 -3.86
N GLU A 113 -9.25 14.86 -5.10
CA GLU A 113 -9.50 13.92 -6.19
C GLU A 113 -8.29 13.00 -6.45
N ALA A 114 -7.06 13.51 -6.29
CA ALA A 114 -5.85 12.70 -6.39
C ALA A 114 -5.77 11.61 -5.30
N ASN A 115 -6.53 11.75 -4.21
CA ASN A 115 -6.67 10.76 -3.15
C ASN A 115 -7.80 9.74 -3.40
N HIS A 116 -8.54 9.86 -4.52
CA HIS A 116 -9.63 8.94 -4.85
C HIS A 116 -9.19 7.85 -5.82
N GLN A 117 -9.85 6.70 -5.70
CA GLN A 117 -9.68 5.59 -6.63
C GLN A 117 -10.98 4.80 -6.80
N ALA A 118 -11.21 4.33 -8.02
CA ALA A 118 -12.36 3.50 -8.34
C ALA A 118 -12.04 2.02 -8.08
N LEU A 119 -12.72 1.37 -7.16
CA LEU A 119 -12.52 -0.04 -6.80
C LEU A 119 -13.82 -0.85 -6.94
N CYS A 120 -13.68 -2.13 -7.29
CA CYS A 120 -14.77 -3.07 -7.05
C CYS A 120 -14.82 -3.43 -5.55
N LYS A 121 -15.97 -3.88 -5.07
CA LYS A 121 -16.19 -4.23 -3.65
C LYS A 121 -15.10 -5.15 -3.09
N LYS A 122 -14.69 -6.18 -3.85
CA LYS A 122 -13.67 -7.14 -3.43
C LYS A 122 -12.30 -6.49 -3.22
N CYS A 123 -11.86 -5.60 -4.12
CA CYS A 123 -10.57 -4.92 -3.99
C CYS A 123 -10.59 -3.91 -2.86
N HIS A 124 -11.70 -3.18 -2.67
CA HIS A 124 -11.90 -2.29 -1.53
C HIS A 124 -11.82 -3.04 -0.19
N ASP A 125 -12.54 -4.16 -0.04
CA ASP A 125 -12.53 -4.94 1.20
C ASP A 125 -11.14 -5.51 1.51
N MET A 126 -10.41 -5.96 0.47
CA MET A 126 -9.02 -6.40 0.63
C MET A 126 -8.10 -5.28 1.08
N LYS A 127 -8.24 -4.07 0.51
CA LYS A 127 -7.46 -2.88 0.93
C LYS A 127 -7.74 -2.54 2.39
N THR A 128 -9.02 -2.45 2.77
CA THR A 128 -9.42 -2.17 4.16
C THR A 128 -8.86 -3.20 5.14
N MET A 129 -8.89 -4.48 4.79
CA MET A 129 -8.30 -5.54 5.61
C MET A 129 -6.79 -5.38 5.74
N GLN A 130 -6.10 -5.00 4.66
CA GLN A 130 -4.66 -4.72 4.67
C GLN A 130 -4.30 -3.56 5.59
N GLU A 131 -5.07 -2.47 5.54
CA GLU A 131 -4.88 -1.31 6.40
C GLU A 131 -5.08 -1.66 7.89
N VAL A 132 -6.13 -2.42 8.21
CA VAL A 132 -6.39 -2.88 9.58
C VAL A 132 -5.28 -3.80 10.09
N CYS A 133 -4.78 -4.73 9.27
CA CYS A 133 -3.66 -5.60 9.64
C CYS A 133 -2.37 -4.82 9.85
N ALA A 134 -2.09 -3.82 9.01
CA ALA A 134 -0.93 -2.95 9.15
C ALA A 134 -0.97 -2.14 10.46
N LEU A 135 -2.14 -1.61 10.83
CA LEU A 135 -2.35 -0.91 12.11
C LEU A 135 -2.15 -1.81 13.33
N GLN A 136 -2.38 -3.12 13.19
CA GLN A 136 -2.17 -4.11 14.24
C GLN A 136 -0.74 -4.68 14.27
N GLY A 137 0.18 -4.15 13.46
CA GLY A 137 1.53 -4.68 13.31
C GLY A 137 1.60 -6.07 12.65
N LYS A 138 0.49 -6.56 12.12
CA LYS A 138 0.40 -7.84 11.40
C LYS A 138 0.66 -7.59 9.92
N LEU A 139 1.81 -8.01 9.44
CA LEU A 139 2.06 -8.10 8.00
C LEU A 139 1.19 -9.21 7.41
N LEU A 140 0.36 -8.88 6.43
CA LEU A 140 -0.34 -9.92 5.67
C LEU A 140 0.68 -10.81 4.96
N PRO A 141 0.44 -12.14 4.92
CA PRO A 141 1.25 -13.05 4.12
C PRO A 141 1.28 -12.56 2.66
N GLY A 142 2.47 -12.21 2.18
CA GLY A 142 2.66 -11.75 0.81
C GLY A 142 2.86 -10.24 0.62
N TYR A 143 2.74 -9.41 1.65
CA TYR A 143 3.16 -8.01 1.59
C TYR A 143 4.63 -7.90 2.02
N VAL A 144 5.51 -7.91 1.06
CA VAL A 144 6.96 -7.71 1.29
C VAL A 144 7.23 -6.20 1.25
N ARG A 145 8.05 -5.71 2.19
CA ARG A 145 8.62 -4.36 2.11
C ARG A 145 9.44 -4.28 0.81
N GLY A 146 8.95 -3.55 -0.19
CA GLY A 146 9.65 -3.47 -1.46
C GLY A 146 8.75 -3.15 -2.64
N LEU A 147 9.09 -3.71 -3.78
CA LEU A 147 8.32 -3.58 -5.02
C LEU A 147 7.13 -4.55 -5.03
N PRO A 148 6.04 -4.23 -5.72
CA PRO A 148 4.89 -5.12 -5.82
C PRO A 148 5.31 -6.45 -6.46
N LYS A 149 4.66 -7.55 -6.07
CA LYS A 149 4.86 -8.84 -6.75
C LYS A 149 4.38 -8.84 -8.21
N ARG A 150 3.51 -7.89 -8.55
CA ARG A 150 2.97 -7.72 -9.91
C ARG A 150 3.99 -7.03 -10.79
N LYS A 151 3.93 -7.37 -12.07
CA LYS A 151 4.74 -6.71 -13.10
C LYS A 151 4.25 -5.27 -13.30
N TYR A 152 5.19 -4.33 -13.40
CA TYR A 152 4.88 -2.97 -13.82
C TYR A 152 4.49 -2.94 -15.31
N LEU A 153 3.68 -1.96 -15.68
CA LEU A 153 3.40 -1.66 -17.07
C LEU A 153 4.61 -0.92 -17.67
N LYS A 154 5.00 -1.31 -18.88
CA LYS A 154 6.12 -0.67 -19.56
C LYS A 154 5.79 0.81 -19.81
N PRO A 155 6.61 1.76 -19.33
CA PRO A 155 6.39 3.18 -19.55
C PRO A 155 6.64 3.60 -20.99
N SER A 156 6.05 4.71 -21.41
CA SER A 156 6.28 5.34 -22.72
C SER A 156 7.42 6.35 -22.72
N ILE A 157 8.00 6.64 -21.55
CA ILE A 157 9.07 7.62 -21.34
C ILE A 157 10.28 6.97 -20.68
N PRO A 158 11.47 7.57 -20.77
CA PRO A 158 12.64 7.10 -20.05
C PRO A 158 12.42 7.07 -18.53
N VAL A 159 12.91 6.01 -17.88
CA VAL A 159 12.88 5.86 -16.43
C VAL A 159 14.28 5.70 -15.88
N TYR A 160 14.59 6.46 -14.85
CA TYR A 160 15.84 6.42 -14.10
C TYR A 160 15.56 6.01 -12.65
N VAL A 161 16.33 5.09 -12.13
CA VAL A 161 16.27 4.68 -10.73
C VAL A 161 17.52 5.14 -10.03
N VAL A 162 17.38 5.84 -8.92
CA VAL A 162 18.50 6.31 -8.11
C VAL A 162 18.49 5.61 -6.77
N ALA A 163 19.38 4.65 -6.62
CA ALA A 163 19.57 3.83 -5.43
C ALA A 163 20.72 4.39 -4.57
N GLY A 164 20.70 4.07 -3.28
CA GLY A 164 21.78 4.43 -2.36
C GLY A 164 21.33 4.50 -0.90
N ALA A 165 22.28 4.58 0.01
CA ALA A 165 22.03 4.71 1.44
C ALA A 165 21.28 6.00 1.80
N CYS A 166 20.70 6.06 3.00
CA CYS A 166 20.24 7.33 3.55
C CYS A 166 21.43 8.30 3.69
N GLY A 167 21.26 9.56 3.32
CA GLY A 167 22.36 10.54 3.34
C GLY A 167 23.34 10.47 2.17
N ALA A 168 23.18 9.52 1.22
CA ALA A 168 24.12 9.35 0.11
C ALA A 168 24.03 10.46 -0.97
N GLY A 169 23.12 11.42 -0.86
CA GLY A 169 23.03 12.50 -1.85
C GLY A 169 22.13 12.22 -3.06
N LYS A 170 21.29 11.18 -3.01
CA LYS A 170 20.41 10.78 -4.14
C LYS A 170 19.58 11.93 -4.72
N ASN A 171 18.95 12.74 -3.87
CA ASN A 171 18.10 13.84 -4.32
C ASN A 171 18.96 14.93 -4.98
N LYS A 172 20.14 15.22 -4.43
CA LYS A 172 21.11 16.15 -5.05
C LYS A 172 21.53 15.68 -6.45
N PHE A 173 21.80 14.37 -6.59
CA PHE A 173 22.08 13.77 -7.90
C PHE A 173 20.91 13.96 -8.88
N VAL A 174 19.68 13.68 -8.45
CA VAL A 174 18.48 13.88 -9.28
C VAL A 174 18.32 15.34 -9.65
N ASP A 175 18.44 16.25 -8.69
CA ASP A 175 18.29 17.71 -8.92
C ASP A 175 19.29 18.26 -9.92
N GLY A 176 20.50 17.68 -9.98
CA GLY A 176 21.53 18.04 -10.98
C GLY A 176 21.30 17.48 -12.39
N HIS A 177 20.36 16.52 -12.56
CA HIS A 177 20.18 15.82 -13.84
C HIS A 177 18.75 15.89 -14.38
N LYS A 178 17.76 16.19 -13.56
CA LYS A 178 16.34 16.27 -13.98
C LYS A 178 16.06 17.56 -14.73
N SER A 179 15.10 17.50 -15.63
CA SER A 179 14.47 18.68 -16.22
C SER A 179 13.21 19.10 -15.44
N GLU A 180 12.68 20.28 -15.72
CA GLU A 180 11.43 20.77 -15.10
C GLU A 180 10.22 19.91 -15.45
N LYS A 181 10.26 19.23 -16.59
CA LYS A 181 9.17 18.34 -17.04
C LYS A 181 9.32 16.91 -16.55
N ASP A 182 10.31 16.62 -15.74
CA ASP A 182 10.52 15.26 -15.24
C ASP A 182 9.69 15.00 -13.98
N LEU A 183 9.13 13.80 -13.90
CA LEU A 183 8.49 13.31 -12.70
C LEU A 183 9.53 12.74 -11.73
N VAL A 184 9.56 13.22 -10.49
CA VAL A 184 10.36 12.62 -9.42
C VAL A 184 9.43 11.83 -8.48
N ILE A 185 9.77 10.58 -8.25
CA ILE A 185 9.04 9.68 -7.34
C ILE A 185 9.96 9.34 -6.16
N ASP A 186 9.84 10.10 -5.07
CA ASP A 186 10.48 9.83 -3.78
C ASP A 186 9.41 9.43 -2.75
N LEU A 187 9.60 8.28 -2.12
CA LEU A 187 8.65 7.77 -1.13
C LEU A 187 8.50 8.69 0.09
N ASN A 188 9.55 9.42 0.47
CA ASN A 188 9.47 10.38 1.57
C ASN A 188 8.64 11.60 1.19
N GLU A 189 8.77 12.11 -0.04
CA GLU A 189 7.91 13.19 -0.52
C GLU A 189 6.45 12.77 -0.56
N ILE A 190 6.17 11.55 -1.04
CA ILE A 190 4.82 11.00 -1.02
C ILE A 190 4.30 10.93 0.41
N ILE A 191 5.09 10.40 1.36
CA ILE A 191 4.70 10.34 2.78
C ILE A 191 4.44 11.74 3.34
N GLY A 192 5.29 12.72 3.03
CA GLY A 192 5.09 14.11 3.45
C GLY A 192 3.77 14.68 2.97
N LYS A 193 3.46 14.52 1.67
CA LYS A 193 2.18 14.95 1.07
C LYS A 193 0.97 14.24 1.70
N LEU A 194 1.09 12.95 1.97
CA LEU A 194 0.00 12.15 2.56
C LEU A 194 -0.24 12.45 4.04
N SER A 195 0.80 12.82 4.78
CA SER A 195 0.72 13.12 6.21
C SER A 195 0.42 14.60 6.50
N GLY A 196 0.66 15.48 5.54
CA GLY A 196 0.65 16.94 5.75
C GLY A 196 1.77 17.44 6.66
N GLY A 197 2.80 16.61 6.93
CA GLY A 197 3.86 16.93 7.87
C GLY A 197 5.25 16.48 7.42
N ASN A 198 6.23 16.63 8.32
CA ASN A 198 7.59 16.20 8.06
C ASN A 198 7.66 14.65 7.91
N PRO A 199 8.01 14.10 6.72
CA PRO A 199 8.03 12.65 6.48
C PRO A 199 9.02 11.89 7.35
N TYR A 200 9.92 12.58 8.02
CA TYR A 200 10.94 11.99 8.88
C TYR A 200 10.52 11.90 10.36
N GLU A 201 9.46 12.60 10.74
CA GLU A 201 8.96 12.67 12.11
C GLU A 201 7.61 11.95 12.29
N VAL A 202 6.84 11.80 11.21
CA VAL A 202 5.55 11.10 11.26
C VAL A 202 5.71 9.60 11.53
N GLU A 203 4.68 8.98 12.10
CA GLU A 203 4.63 7.52 12.27
C GLU A 203 4.57 6.83 10.90
N ARG A 204 5.75 6.43 10.42
CA ARG A 204 5.94 5.90 9.07
C ARG A 204 5.10 4.66 8.77
N SER A 205 4.82 3.83 9.76
CA SER A 205 4.01 2.62 9.60
C SER A 205 2.61 2.92 9.07
N THR A 206 2.03 4.05 9.46
CA THR A 206 0.70 4.50 9.03
C THR A 206 0.67 4.85 7.55
N TYR A 207 1.72 5.47 7.02
CA TYR A 207 1.73 6.03 5.66
C TYR A 207 2.49 5.17 4.65
N LEU A 208 3.28 4.20 5.08
CA LEU A 208 4.17 3.44 4.20
C LEU A 208 3.40 2.65 3.14
N VAL A 209 2.37 1.92 3.53
CA VAL A 209 1.57 1.11 2.59
C VAL A 209 0.81 1.98 1.59
N PRO A 210 0.07 3.01 2.02
CA PRO A 210 -0.54 3.97 1.10
C PRO A 210 0.47 4.62 0.15
N ALA A 211 1.64 5.03 0.65
CA ALA A 211 2.67 5.65 -0.17
C ALA A 211 3.26 4.71 -1.23
N LEU A 212 3.45 3.43 -0.88
CA LEU A 212 3.87 2.40 -1.82
C LEU A 212 2.83 2.18 -2.92
N HIS A 213 1.55 2.12 -2.57
CA HIS A 213 0.47 2.00 -3.55
C HIS A 213 0.39 3.24 -4.47
N PHE A 214 0.55 4.43 -3.90
CA PHE A 214 0.57 5.67 -4.70
C PHE A 214 1.75 5.68 -5.66
N ARG A 215 2.96 5.34 -5.19
CA ARG A 215 4.16 5.19 -6.02
C ARG A 215 3.91 4.24 -7.18
N ASP A 216 3.39 3.05 -6.90
CA ASP A 216 3.19 2.00 -7.91
C ASP A 216 2.15 2.41 -8.95
N ARG A 217 1.15 3.19 -8.57
CA ARG A 217 0.18 3.77 -9.52
C ARG A 217 0.81 4.85 -10.39
N LEU A 218 1.62 5.75 -9.80
CA LEU A 218 2.36 6.74 -10.58
C LEU A 218 3.24 6.06 -11.62
N ILE A 219 4.00 5.03 -11.23
CA ILE A 219 4.83 4.26 -12.16
C ILE A 219 3.99 3.67 -13.29
N ASN A 220 2.85 3.04 -12.98
CA ASN A 220 1.99 2.44 -14.00
C ASN A 220 1.29 3.47 -14.90
N SER A 221 1.03 4.69 -14.42
CA SER A 221 0.44 5.77 -15.23
C SER A 221 1.40 6.28 -16.32
N LEU A 222 2.70 6.03 -16.18
CA LEU A 222 3.71 6.40 -17.18
C LEU A 222 3.56 5.65 -18.50
N ARG A 223 2.78 4.58 -18.55
CA ARG A 223 2.44 3.89 -19.80
C ARG A 223 1.74 4.83 -20.77
N ASP A 224 0.73 5.53 -20.28
CA ASP A 224 -0.10 6.42 -21.11
C ASP A 224 0.41 7.88 -21.07
N ASN A 225 1.20 8.22 -20.07
CA ASN A 225 1.85 9.53 -19.83
C ASN A 225 0.96 10.74 -20.15
N LYS A 226 -0.30 10.72 -19.71
CA LYS A 226 -1.28 11.78 -19.99
C LYS A 226 -0.84 13.15 -19.50
N GLN A 227 0.03 13.21 -18.49
CA GLN A 227 0.59 14.45 -17.92
C GLN A 227 1.72 15.03 -18.76
N GLY A 228 2.25 14.30 -19.75
CA GLY A 228 3.29 14.78 -20.66
C GLY A 228 4.67 14.93 -20.01
N TYR A 229 5.02 14.09 -19.04
CA TYR A 229 6.36 14.08 -18.45
C TYR A 229 7.41 13.69 -19.50
N ALA A 230 8.60 14.31 -19.43
CA ALA A 230 9.71 14.00 -20.32
C ALA A 230 10.46 12.73 -19.87
N ALA A 231 10.67 12.57 -18.59
CA ALA A 231 11.28 11.38 -17.97
C ALA A 231 10.73 11.16 -16.56
N CYS A 232 11.08 10.02 -15.95
CA CYS A 232 10.73 9.70 -14.56
C CYS A 232 11.97 9.27 -13.76
N TRP A 233 12.14 9.85 -12.59
CA TRP A 233 13.19 9.55 -11.62
C TRP A 233 12.59 8.88 -10.40
N ILE A 234 12.96 7.62 -10.12
CA ILE A 234 12.50 6.85 -8.97
C ILE A 234 13.62 6.80 -7.93
N VAL A 235 13.42 7.48 -6.80
CA VAL A 235 14.42 7.59 -5.73
C VAL A 235 14.10 6.63 -4.60
N GLY A 236 15.10 5.87 -4.15
CA GLY A 236 14.92 4.94 -3.05
C GLY A 236 16.20 4.33 -2.52
N MET A 237 16.08 3.46 -1.53
CA MET A 237 17.25 2.75 -1.00
C MET A 237 17.68 1.60 -1.89
N PHE A 238 16.76 0.81 -2.40
CA PHE A 238 16.96 -0.31 -3.33
C PHE A 238 18.27 -1.11 -3.11
N SER A 239 18.54 -1.52 -1.86
CA SER A 239 19.75 -2.30 -1.51
C SER A 239 19.73 -3.70 -2.11
N ASN A 240 18.55 -4.29 -2.36
CA ASN A 240 18.40 -5.60 -2.95
C ASN A 240 18.64 -5.53 -4.48
N ALA A 241 19.53 -6.40 -4.97
CA ALA A 241 19.82 -6.54 -6.40
C ALA A 241 18.59 -6.95 -7.23
N ASP A 242 17.75 -7.87 -6.69
CA ASP A 242 16.54 -8.34 -7.39
C ASP A 242 15.52 -7.20 -7.61
N ASP A 243 15.38 -6.29 -6.65
CA ASP A 243 14.52 -5.12 -6.82
C ASP A 243 15.00 -4.21 -7.95
N ARG A 244 16.31 -3.96 -8.03
CA ARG A 244 16.89 -3.14 -9.11
C ARG A 244 16.80 -3.86 -10.45
N LYS A 245 17.07 -5.16 -10.49
CA LYS A 245 16.90 -6.00 -11.67
C LYS A 245 15.46 -5.96 -12.18
N LYS A 246 14.48 -6.10 -11.29
CA LYS A 246 13.06 -6.00 -11.63
C LYS A 246 12.70 -4.67 -12.26
N LEU A 247 13.15 -3.54 -11.67
CA LEU A 247 12.91 -2.20 -12.21
C LEU A 247 13.57 -2.04 -13.58
N HIS A 248 14.77 -2.57 -13.78
CA HIS A 248 15.44 -2.57 -15.09
C HIS A 248 14.65 -3.37 -16.12
N GLU A 249 14.27 -4.59 -15.82
CA GLU A 249 13.61 -5.50 -16.78
C GLU A 249 12.18 -5.05 -17.12
N GLU A 250 11.41 -4.59 -16.13
CA GLU A 250 10.00 -4.26 -16.33
C GLU A 250 9.78 -2.84 -16.87
N LEU A 251 10.60 -1.88 -16.43
CA LEU A 251 10.47 -0.47 -16.82
C LEU A 251 11.44 -0.05 -17.92
N GLY A 252 12.46 -0.87 -18.23
CA GLY A 252 13.61 -0.42 -19.03
C GLY A 252 14.43 0.65 -18.31
N ALA A 253 14.39 0.67 -16.97
CA ALA A 253 14.99 1.72 -16.19
C ALA A 253 16.53 1.66 -16.22
N LYS A 254 17.18 2.80 -16.35
CA LYS A 254 18.62 2.94 -16.10
C LYS A 254 18.85 3.09 -14.61
N ILE A 255 19.69 2.24 -14.04
CA ILE A 255 19.93 2.20 -12.58
C ILE A 255 21.20 2.99 -12.25
N TYR A 256 21.08 3.99 -11.40
CA TYR A 256 22.20 4.71 -10.80
C TYR A 256 22.32 4.34 -9.33
N VAL A 257 23.52 4.02 -8.89
CA VAL A 257 23.82 3.76 -7.47
C VAL A 257 24.74 4.85 -6.98
N VAL A 258 24.22 5.70 -6.09
CA VAL A 258 25.01 6.78 -5.50
C VAL A 258 25.92 6.19 -4.44
N ASN A 259 27.22 6.13 -4.78
CA ASN A 259 28.25 5.52 -3.96
C ASN A 259 28.94 6.61 -3.08
N THR A 260 28.38 6.88 -1.93
CA THR A 260 28.90 7.81 -0.94
C THR A 260 29.30 6.99 0.29
N ASP A 261 30.49 7.23 0.80
CA ASP A 261 31.00 6.49 1.97
C ASP A 261 30.13 6.70 3.20
N TRP A 262 30.24 5.75 4.14
CA TRP A 262 29.48 5.71 5.39
C TRP A 262 29.60 6.99 6.23
N ILE A 263 30.84 7.50 6.37
CA ILE A 263 31.13 8.68 7.22
C ILE A 263 30.42 9.90 6.64
N SER A 264 30.55 10.11 5.34
CA SER A 264 29.88 11.19 4.61
C SER A 264 28.37 11.08 4.69
N CYS A 265 27.79 9.87 4.54
CA CYS A 265 26.37 9.65 4.74
C CYS A 265 25.90 10.04 6.16
N ALA A 266 26.64 9.62 7.18
CA ALA A 266 26.32 9.93 8.58
C ALA A 266 26.40 11.43 8.86
N ASN A 267 27.41 12.12 8.30
CA ASN A 267 27.58 13.57 8.45
C ASN A 267 26.44 14.34 7.75
N HIS A 268 26.07 13.93 6.55
CA HIS A 268 24.90 14.52 5.85
C HIS A 268 23.60 14.34 6.62
N LEU A 269 23.41 13.17 7.26
CA LEU A 269 22.23 12.91 8.07
C LEU A 269 22.20 13.75 9.35
N ARG A 270 23.35 13.99 10.00
CA ARG A 270 23.45 14.87 11.17
C ARG A 270 23.20 16.34 10.83
N ALA A 271 23.65 16.77 9.64
CA ALA A 271 23.45 18.13 9.14
C ALA A 271 22.01 18.39 8.64
N ASP A 272 21.23 17.35 8.34
CA ASP A 272 19.85 17.49 7.84
C ASP A 272 18.86 17.76 8.97
N ALA A 273 18.58 19.04 9.25
CA ALA A 273 17.67 19.47 10.31
C ALA A 273 16.25 18.83 10.22
N ARG A 274 15.82 18.41 9.02
CA ARG A 274 14.51 17.75 8.83
C ARG A 274 14.40 16.43 9.58
N ARG A 275 15.51 15.82 9.99
CA ARG A 275 15.55 14.53 10.69
C ARG A 275 15.21 14.64 12.18
N GLY A 276 15.36 15.83 12.78
CA GLY A 276 15.04 16.09 14.18
C GLY A 276 15.62 15.03 15.12
N SER A 277 14.81 14.56 16.06
CA SER A 277 15.19 13.52 17.03
C SER A 277 15.41 12.14 16.40
N ASN A 278 15.00 11.92 15.16
CA ASN A 278 15.09 10.63 14.47
C ASN A 278 16.43 10.40 13.74
N VAL A 279 17.38 11.32 13.80
CA VAL A 279 18.65 11.24 13.07
C VAL A 279 19.38 9.90 13.28
N ASN A 280 19.47 9.42 14.52
CA ASN A 280 20.14 8.16 14.84
C ASN A 280 19.45 6.93 14.21
N LYS A 281 18.12 6.96 14.05
CA LYS A 281 17.36 5.92 13.34
C LYS A 281 17.77 5.85 11.86
N TYR A 282 17.99 7.01 11.23
CA TYR A 282 18.38 7.06 9.81
C TYR A 282 19.85 6.70 9.61
N ILE A 283 20.73 7.00 10.58
CA ILE A 283 22.13 6.55 10.58
C ILE A 283 22.18 5.02 10.61
N LYS A 284 21.45 4.36 11.54
CA LYS A 284 21.36 2.89 11.58
C LYS A 284 20.77 2.30 10.30
N LEU A 285 19.82 3.01 9.67
CA LEU A 285 19.22 2.57 8.41
C LEU A 285 20.23 2.66 7.26
N ALA A 286 21.07 3.68 7.22
CA ALA A 286 22.16 3.81 6.25
C ALA A 286 23.19 2.68 6.44
N GLU A 287 23.60 2.40 7.68
CA GLU A 287 24.49 1.28 8.00
C GLU A 287 23.93 -0.06 7.54
N SER A 288 22.65 -0.32 7.84
CA SER A 288 21.95 -1.53 7.36
C SER A 288 21.89 -1.63 5.84
N TRP A 289 21.93 -0.51 5.11
CA TRP A 289 21.97 -0.52 3.66
C TRP A 289 23.29 -1.09 3.15
N TRP A 290 24.42 -0.68 3.68
CA TRP A 290 25.75 -1.19 3.31
C TRP A 290 25.90 -2.69 3.57
N GLN A 291 25.34 -3.17 4.69
CA GLN A 291 25.36 -4.60 5.02
C GLN A 291 24.52 -5.46 4.06
N LYS A 292 23.48 -4.88 3.47
CA LYS A 292 22.52 -5.58 2.58
C LYS A 292 22.75 -5.34 1.11
N PHE A 293 23.57 -4.36 0.77
CA PHE A 293 23.78 -4.01 -0.63
C PHE A 293 24.51 -5.13 -1.38
N GLN A 294 23.93 -5.51 -2.51
CA GLN A 294 24.49 -6.48 -3.46
C GLN A 294 24.53 -5.80 -4.81
N ALA A 295 25.73 -5.64 -5.39
CA ALA A 295 25.88 -5.10 -6.73
C ALA A 295 25.27 -6.03 -7.80
N CYS A 296 24.74 -5.46 -8.87
CA CYS A 296 24.27 -6.21 -10.03
C CYS A 296 24.77 -5.61 -11.33
N ALA A 297 24.66 -6.38 -12.42
CA ALA A 297 25.21 -6.01 -13.73
C ALA A 297 24.62 -4.71 -14.34
N PHE A 298 23.47 -4.25 -13.85
CA PHE A 298 22.77 -3.05 -14.34
C PHE A 298 23.10 -1.79 -13.54
N ASP A 299 23.92 -1.90 -12.49
CA ASP A 299 24.25 -0.78 -11.61
C ASP A 299 25.30 0.13 -12.26
N ASN A 300 24.95 1.42 -12.41
CA ASN A 300 25.89 2.46 -12.77
C ASN A 300 26.27 3.24 -11.51
N PHE A 301 27.46 3.03 -10.99
CA PHE A 301 27.94 3.74 -9.80
C PHE A 301 28.29 5.18 -10.13
N VAL A 302 27.78 6.10 -9.30
CA VAL A 302 27.97 7.54 -9.44
C VAL A 302 28.33 8.17 -8.10
N SER A 303 29.06 9.28 -8.13
CA SER A 303 29.30 10.15 -6.96
C SER A 303 28.15 11.15 -6.78
N SER A 304 27.92 11.61 -5.55
CA SER A 304 26.89 12.61 -5.21
C SER A 304 27.32 14.05 -5.48
#